data_8f4e046a783bc7257aa891cf72e67cf9
#
_entry.id   8f4e046a783bc7257aa891cf72e67cf9
#
_cell.length_a   1.000
_cell.length_b   1.000
_cell.length_c   1.000
_cell.angle_alpha   90.00
_cell.angle_beta   90.00
_cell.angle_gamma   90.00
#
_symmetry.space_group_name_H-M   'P 1'
#
loop_
_entity.id
_entity.type
_entity.pdbx_description
1 polymer ?
#
loop_
_entity_poly.entity_id
_entity_poly.type
_entity_poly.pdbx_seq_one_letter_code
_entity_poly.pdbx_strand_id
1 'polypeptide(L)'
;MLDLNFMIEILPRILKASYITLQISFLSLIFSAIFGVLVSMLALISGKIINILIRCFVEFTRGVPQLVQISIIYFSLPYIGIYLNEFWTGVSALSFIGAGYTIEIFRNAVLNLDKGQNEAGKTLGLNKFQILVYILYSQNMPGISGEFIAATPLLLGVIRLANYNINENEN
;
A
#
# COMPACT_ATOMS: atom_id res chain seq x y z
N MET A 1 3.12 -30.57 26.77
CA MET A 1 4.59 -30.54 26.67
C MET A 1 4.93 -30.03 25.29
N LEU A 2 5.75 -28.98 25.20
CA LEU A 2 6.25 -28.49 23.91
C LEU A 2 7.22 -29.57 23.37
N ASP A 3 6.87 -30.18 22.26
CA ASP A 3 7.69 -31.22 21.64
C ASP A 3 8.80 -30.54 20.81
N LEU A 4 10.02 -30.57 21.35
CA LEU A 4 11.21 -29.95 20.73
C LEU A 4 11.47 -30.49 19.33
N ASN A 5 11.21 -31.79 19.09
CA ASN A 5 11.38 -32.42 17.78
C ASN A 5 10.38 -31.81 16.76
N PHE A 6 9.15 -31.64 17.16
CA PHE A 6 8.12 -30.96 16.35
C PHE A 6 8.48 -29.51 16.00
N MET A 7 9.04 -28.78 16.96
CA MET A 7 9.49 -27.39 16.71
C MET A 7 10.63 -27.33 15.69
N ILE A 8 11.59 -28.25 15.77
CA ILE A 8 12.73 -28.32 14.83
C ILE A 8 12.25 -28.70 13.42
N GLU A 9 11.29 -29.58 13.31
CA GLU A 9 10.72 -30.02 12.02
C GLU A 9 9.93 -28.90 11.32
N ILE A 10 9.18 -28.09 12.08
CA ILE A 10 8.36 -26.99 11.53
C ILE A 10 9.19 -25.74 11.23
N LEU A 11 10.30 -25.53 11.92
CA LEU A 11 11.12 -24.32 11.80
C LEU A 11 11.50 -23.98 10.34
N PRO A 12 11.97 -24.92 9.50
CA PRO A 12 12.30 -24.62 8.09
C PRO A 12 11.08 -24.16 7.27
N ARG A 13 9.90 -24.73 7.54
CA ARG A 13 8.64 -24.32 6.87
C ARG A 13 8.24 -22.91 7.25
N ILE A 14 8.33 -22.56 8.53
CA ILE A 14 8.06 -21.22 9.03
C ILE A 14 9.03 -20.20 8.42
N LEU A 15 10.31 -20.52 8.35
CA LEU A 15 11.33 -19.64 7.75
C LEU A 15 11.05 -19.39 6.27
N LYS A 16 10.69 -20.44 5.52
CA LYS A 16 10.33 -20.32 4.10
C LYS A 16 9.07 -19.45 3.91
N ALA A 17 8.03 -19.67 4.70
CA ALA A 17 6.81 -18.86 4.68
C ALA A 17 7.09 -17.40 5.04
N SER A 18 7.92 -17.14 6.06
CA SER A 18 8.33 -15.80 6.45
C SER A 18 9.09 -15.07 5.35
N TYR A 19 9.97 -15.79 4.62
CA TYR A 19 10.70 -15.23 3.50
C TYR A 19 9.74 -14.78 2.36
N ILE A 20 8.78 -15.62 1.99
CA ILE A 20 7.77 -15.27 0.97
C ILE A 20 6.94 -14.08 1.43
N THR A 21 6.54 -14.05 2.70
CA THR A 21 5.79 -12.94 3.29
C THR A 21 6.57 -11.62 3.19
N LEU A 22 7.86 -11.62 3.51
CA LEU A 22 8.71 -10.44 3.39
C LEU A 22 8.85 -9.98 1.95
N GLN A 23 9.00 -10.89 0.99
CA GLN A 23 9.07 -10.55 -0.43
C GLN A 23 7.78 -9.89 -0.92
N ILE A 24 6.61 -10.49 -0.61
CA ILE A 24 5.31 -9.93 -0.99
C ILE A 24 5.15 -8.54 -0.38
N SER A 25 5.43 -8.38 0.92
CA SER A 25 5.30 -7.10 1.62
C SER A 25 6.20 -6.01 1.02
N PHE A 26 7.45 -6.35 0.75
CA PHE A 26 8.41 -5.40 0.20
C PHE A 26 8.04 -4.95 -1.22
N LEU A 27 7.66 -5.89 -2.08
CA LEU A 27 7.22 -5.57 -3.44
C LEU A 27 5.92 -4.76 -3.43
N SER A 28 4.95 -5.17 -2.60
CA SER A 28 3.68 -4.44 -2.46
C SER A 28 3.89 -3.02 -1.96
N LEU A 29 4.81 -2.81 -1.02
CA LEU A 29 5.18 -1.49 -0.52
C LEU A 29 5.73 -0.60 -1.65
N ILE A 30 6.64 -1.14 -2.47
CA ILE A 30 7.22 -0.40 -3.59
C ILE A 30 6.14 -0.02 -4.62
N PHE A 31 5.33 -0.98 -5.05
CA PHE A 31 4.29 -0.73 -6.04
C PHE A 31 3.20 0.20 -5.50
N SER A 32 2.79 0.05 -4.25
CA SER A 32 1.81 0.94 -3.61
C SER A 32 2.34 2.37 -3.50
N ALA A 33 3.61 2.55 -3.15
CA ALA A 33 4.24 3.86 -3.09
C ALA A 33 4.31 4.51 -4.47
N ILE A 34 4.79 3.79 -5.49
CA ILE A 34 4.89 4.32 -6.87
C ILE A 34 3.50 4.70 -7.38
N PHE A 35 2.54 3.76 -7.30
CA PHE A 35 1.20 4.00 -7.82
C PHE A 35 0.47 5.09 -7.05
N GLY A 36 0.56 5.08 -5.72
CA GLY A 36 -0.06 6.08 -4.86
C GLY A 36 0.48 7.48 -5.11
N VAL A 37 1.80 7.64 -5.28
CA VAL A 37 2.43 8.92 -5.63
C VAL A 37 1.97 9.41 -6.99
N LEU A 38 1.98 8.54 -8.01
CA LEU A 38 1.55 8.91 -9.37
C LEU A 38 0.09 9.36 -9.39
N VAL A 39 -0.81 8.64 -8.71
CA VAL A 39 -2.24 9.01 -8.62
C VAL A 39 -2.42 10.30 -7.81
N SER A 40 -1.63 10.50 -6.77
CA SER A 40 -1.67 11.75 -5.99
C SER A 40 -1.22 12.95 -6.83
N MET A 41 -0.19 12.79 -7.65
CA MET A 41 0.24 13.82 -8.59
C MET A 41 -0.84 14.12 -9.64
N LEU A 42 -1.47 13.08 -10.17
CA LEU A 42 -2.59 13.22 -11.08
C LEU A 42 -3.73 14.02 -10.44
N ALA A 43 -4.04 13.76 -9.19
CA ALA A 43 -5.07 14.48 -8.44
C ALA A 43 -4.82 16.00 -8.36
N LEU A 44 -3.55 16.45 -8.30
CA LEU A 44 -3.19 17.87 -8.22
C LEU A 44 -3.45 18.65 -9.51
N ILE A 45 -3.31 17.99 -10.65
CA ILE A 45 -3.47 18.62 -11.98
C ILE A 45 -4.83 18.34 -12.61
N SER A 46 -5.59 17.41 -12.02
CA SER A 46 -6.86 16.94 -12.58
C SER A 46 -8.04 17.80 -12.15
N GLY A 47 -9.09 17.76 -12.95
CA GLY A 47 -10.36 18.41 -12.68
C GLY A 47 -11.19 17.69 -11.60
N LYS A 48 -12.35 18.28 -11.29
CA LYS A 48 -13.24 17.82 -10.22
C LYS A 48 -13.67 16.34 -10.35
N ILE A 49 -13.94 15.90 -11.58
CA ILE A 49 -14.45 14.52 -11.83
C ILE A 49 -13.40 13.48 -11.43
N ILE A 50 -12.16 13.64 -11.89
CA ILE A 50 -11.05 12.71 -11.57
C ILE A 50 -10.78 12.70 -10.05
N ASN A 51 -10.81 13.88 -9.42
CA ASN A 51 -10.65 13.96 -7.97
C ASN A 51 -11.76 13.26 -7.18
N ILE A 52 -13.00 13.24 -7.69
CA ILE A 52 -14.10 12.46 -7.10
C ILE A 52 -13.80 10.95 -7.23
N LEU A 53 -13.37 10.48 -8.41
CA LEU A 53 -13.03 9.07 -8.62
C LEU A 53 -11.87 8.60 -7.71
N ILE A 54 -10.83 9.43 -7.58
CA ILE A 54 -9.72 9.15 -6.65
C ILE A 54 -10.20 9.08 -5.20
N ARG A 55 -11.10 9.97 -4.78
CA ARG A 55 -11.72 9.90 -3.45
C ARG A 55 -12.51 8.61 -3.24
N CYS A 56 -13.36 8.25 -4.20
CA CYS A 56 -14.12 6.99 -4.13
C CYS A 56 -13.18 5.79 -4.01
N PHE A 57 -12.07 5.78 -4.75
CA PHE A 57 -11.05 4.74 -4.66
C PHE A 57 -10.43 4.68 -3.24
N VAL A 58 -10.02 5.82 -2.69
CA VAL A 58 -9.44 5.91 -1.34
C VAL A 58 -10.45 5.48 -0.28
N GLU A 59 -11.70 5.95 -0.35
CA GLU A 59 -12.77 5.55 0.57
C GLU A 59 -13.04 4.04 0.50
N PHE A 60 -13.04 3.46 -0.71
CA PHE A 60 -13.22 2.02 -0.90
C PHE A 60 -12.06 1.23 -0.27
N THR A 61 -10.81 1.58 -0.57
CA THR A 61 -9.63 0.86 -0.08
C THR A 61 -9.45 0.94 1.44
N ARG A 62 -9.94 2.00 2.07
CA ARG A 62 -9.88 2.19 3.53
C ARG A 62 -11.13 1.73 4.27
N GLY A 63 -12.29 1.77 3.62
CA GLY A 63 -13.57 1.45 4.24
C GLY A 63 -13.95 -0.03 4.17
N VAL A 64 -13.44 -0.76 3.18
CA VAL A 64 -13.73 -2.20 3.04
C VAL A 64 -12.66 -3.01 3.76
N PRO A 65 -13.03 -4.06 4.53
CA PRO A 65 -12.05 -4.94 5.17
C PRO A 65 -11.05 -5.51 4.16
N GLN A 66 -9.76 -5.46 4.50
CA GLN A 66 -8.67 -5.85 3.59
C GLN A 66 -8.81 -7.29 3.08
N LEU A 67 -9.24 -8.22 3.93
CA LEU A 67 -9.46 -9.61 3.55
C LEU A 67 -10.50 -9.73 2.43
N VAL A 68 -11.58 -8.94 2.49
CA VAL A 68 -12.63 -8.92 1.46
C VAL A 68 -12.06 -8.41 0.14
N GLN A 69 -11.25 -7.34 0.17
CA GLN A 69 -10.61 -6.80 -1.03
C GLN A 69 -9.65 -7.81 -1.68
N ILE A 70 -8.82 -8.49 -0.88
CA ILE A 70 -7.91 -9.54 -1.35
C ILE A 70 -8.71 -10.67 -2.00
N SER A 71 -9.79 -11.12 -1.35
CA SER A 71 -10.65 -12.17 -1.88
C SER A 71 -11.32 -11.76 -3.20
N ILE A 72 -11.81 -10.53 -3.30
CA ILE A 72 -12.38 -10.01 -4.55
C ILE A 72 -11.33 -10.05 -5.66
N ILE A 73 -10.13 -9.53 -5.42
CA ILE A 73 -9.06 -9.50 -6.42
C ILE A 73 -8.65 -10.92 -6.81
N TYR A 74 -8.44 -11.81 -5.85
CA TYR A 74 -8.04 -13.19 -6.08
C TYR A 74 -9.04 -13.95 -6.95
N PHE A 75 -10.32 -13.84 -6.64
CA PHE A 75 -11.36 -14.56 -7.39
C PHE A 75 -11.79 -13.85 -8.67
N SER A 76 -11.71 -12.51 -8.75
CA SER A 76 -12.19 -11.77 -9.93
C SER A 76 -11.19 -11.70 -11.08
N LEU A 77 -9.89 -11.71 -10.82
CA LEU A 77 -8.87 -11.62 -11.87
C LEU A 77 -8.98 -12.74 -12.93
N PRO A 78 -9.19 -14.02 -12.59
CA PRO A 78 -9.39 -15.08 -13.59
C PRO A 78 -10.62 -14.88 -14.49
N TYR A 79 -11.71 -14.28 -13.95
CA TYR A 79 -12.93 -14.03 -14.74
C TYR A 79 -12.73 -12.99 -15.83
N ILE A 80 -11.78 -12.09 -15.67
CA ILE A 80 -11.41 -11.08 -16.68
C ILE A 80 -10.21 -11.52 -17.54
N GLY A 81 -9.81 -12.81 -17.43
CA GLY A 81 -8.72 -13.40 -18.23
C GLY A 81 -7.30 -13.13 -17.72
N ILE A 82 -7.16 -12.60 -16.52
CA ILE A 82 -5.84 -12.34 -15.90
C ILE A 82 -5.52 -13.47 -14.92
N TYR A 83 -4.62 -14.35 -15.34
CA TYR A 83 -4.16 -15.50 -14.55
C TYR A 83 -2.80 -15.17 -13.91
N LEU A 84 -2.82 -14.78 -12.64
CA LEU A 84 -1.63 -14.58 -11.82
C LEU A 84 -1.47 -15.77 -10.87
N ASN A 85 -0.22 -16.14 -10.58
CA ASN A 85 0.03 -17.07 -9.48
C ASN A 85 -0.26 -16.40 -8.12
N GLU A 86 -0.32 -17.18 -7.05
CA GLU A 86 -0.71 -16.72 -5.70
C GLU A 86 0.21 -15.59 -5.23
N PHE A 87 1.51 -15.67 -5.52
CA PHE A 87 2.49 -14.65 -5.16
C PHE A 87 2.17 -13.28 -5.80
N TRP A 88 1.99 -13.25 -7.13
CA TRP A 88 1.68 -12.00 -7.84
C TRP A 88 0.26 -11.49 -7.58
N THR A 89 -0.68 -12.38 -7.31
CA THR A 89 -2.02 -11.99 -6.87
C THR A 89 -1.96 -11.30 -5.51
N GLY A 90 -1.19 -11.85 -4.56
CA GLY A 90 -0.94 -11.25 -3.26
C GLY A 90 -0.26 -9.88 -3.38
N VAL A 91 0.80 -9.77 -4.19
CA VAL A 91 1.49 -8.50 -4.46
C VAL A 91 0.54 -7.47 -5.05
N SER A 92 -0.26 -7.82 -6.07
CA SER A 92 -1.18 -6.88 -6.72
C SER A 92 -2.30 -6.42 -5.80
N ALA A 93 -2.90 -7.33 -5.03
CA ALA A 93 -3.95 -7.00 -4.07
C ALA A 93 -3.46 -6.04 -2.98
N LEU A 94 -2.31 -6.34 -2.38
CA LEU A 94 -1.74 -5.49 -1.34
C LEU A 94 -1.23 -4.17 -1.87
N SER A 95 -0.70 -4.14 -3.10
CA SER A 95 -0.32 -2.90 -3.78
C SER A 95 -1.52 -1.99 -4.03
N PHE A 96 -2.64 -2.56 -4.46
CA PHE A 96 -3.89 -1.84 -4.68
C PHE A 96 -4.41 -1.21 -3.39
N ILE A 97 -4.46 -1.98 -2.31
CA ILE A 97 -4.88 -1.51 -0.99
C ILE A 97 -3.91 -0.43 -0.47
N GLY A 98 -2.61 -0.69 -0.51
CA GLY A 98 -1.57 0.22 -0.05
C GLY A 98 -1.53 1.52 -0.83
N ALA A 99 -1.88 1.51 -2.13
CA ALA A 99 -1.98 2.72 -2.93
C ALA A 99 -3.03 3.69 -2.38
N GLY A 100 -4.19 3.20 -1.92
CA GLY A 100 -5.20 4.04 -1.29
C GLY A 100 -4.69 4.76 -0.04
N TYR A 101 -3.94 4.06 0.81
CA TYR A 101 -3.28 4.67 1.98
C TYR A 101 -2.23 5.70 1.56
N THR A 102 -1.39 5.38 0.59
CA THR A 102 -0.35 6.30 0.09
C THR A 102 -0.97 7.58 -0.50
N ILE A 103 -2.05 7.46 -1.27
CA ILE A 103 -2.78 8.63 -1.82
C ILE A 103 -3.28 9.53 -0.69
N GLU A 104 -3.86 8.95 0.35
CA GLU A 104 -4.39 9.72 1.47
C GLU A 104 -3.29 10.41 2.27
N ILE A 105 -2.14 9.74 2.50
CA ILE A 105 -0.98 10.34 3.15
C ILE A 105 -0.50 11.57 2.37
N PHE A 106 -0.33 11.45 1.06
CA PHE A 106 0.07 12.57 0.21
C PHE A 106 -0.96 13.69 0.19
N ARG A 107 -2.23 13.34 0.12
CA ARG A 107 -3.31 14.32 0.17
C ARG A 107 -3.31 15.11 1.47
N ASN A 108 -3.18 14.43 2.61
CA ASN A 108 -3.11 15.08 3.91
C ASN A 108 -1.87 15.98 4.04
N ALA A 109 -0.73 15.52 3.53
CA ALA A 109 0.48 16.33 3.49
C ALA A 109 0.29 17.63 2.70
N VAL A 110 -0.39 17.55 1.55
CA VAL A 110 -0.72 18.74 0.72
C VAL A 110 -1.70 19.68 1.41
N LEU A 111 -2.72 19.12 2.07
CA LEU A 111 -3.74 19.94 2.76
C LEU A 111 -3.19 20.64 4.01
N ASN A 112 -2.20 20.05 4.67
CA ASN A 112 -1.55 20.59 5.86
C ASN A 112 -0.38 21.55 5.52
N LEU A 113 -0.15 21.82 4.24
CA LEU A 113 0.84 22.81 3.81
C LEU A 113 0.50 24.20 4.35
N ASP A 114 1.43 24.80 5.06
CA ASP A 114 1.30 26.18 5.52
C ASP A 114 1.18 27.12 4.30
N LYS A 115 0.19 28.01 4.36
CA LYS A 115 -0.04 28.99 3.28
C LYS A 115 1.16 29.84 3.00
N GLY A 116 1.92 30.23 4.05
CA GLY A 116 3.14 31.00 3.93
C GLY A 116 4.23 30.31 3.11
N GLN A 117 4.37 28.99 3.24
CA GLN A 117 5.33 28.22 2.45
C GLN A 117 4.94 28.14 0.97
N ASN A 118 3.65 27.98 0.70
CA ASN A 118 3.15 28.00 -0.67
C ASN A 118 3.35 29.36 -1.34
N GLU A 119 3.14 30.45 -0.62
CA GLU A 119 3.39 31.82 -1.10
C GLU A 119 4.88 32.10 -1.30
N ALA A 120 5.74 31.68 -0.36
CA ALA A 120 7.18 31.78 -0.51
C ALA A 120 7.70 31.00 -1.72
N GLY A 121 7.23 29.77 -1.93
CA GLY A 121 7.58 28.98 -3.11
C GLY A 121 7.19 29.65 -4.42
N LYS A 122 6.00 30.26 -4.48
CA LYS A 122 5.55 31.04 -5.65
C LYS A 122 6.39 32.27 -5.89
N THR A 123 6.81 32.96 -4.84
CA THR A 123 7.68 34.15 -4.93
C THR A 123 9.04 33.79 -5.50
N LEU A 124 9.53 32.58 -5.20
CA LEU A 124 10.76 32.03 -5.80
C LEU A 124 10.59 31.50 -7.22
N GLY A 125 9.39 31.63 -7.81
CA GLY A 125 9.10 31.18 -9.17
C GLY A 125 8.92 29.67 -9.30
N LEU A 126 8.77 28.93 -8.19
CA LEU A 126 8.58 27.49 -8.20
C LEU A 126 7.16 27.15 -8.68
N ASN A 127 7.05 26.12 -9.52
CA ASN A 127 5.76 25.58 -9.89
C ASN A 127 5.14 24.75 -8.74
N LYS A 128 3.84 24.44 -8.83
CA LYS A 128 3.13 23.69 -7.78
C LYS A 128 3.78 22.34 -7.45
N PHE A 129 4.31 21.66 -8.45
CA PHE A 129 4.99 20.38 -8.28
C PHE A 129 6.32 20.54 -7.54
N GLN A 130 7.12 21.53 -7.90
CA GLN A 130 8.39 21.82 -7.20
C GLN A 130 8.15 22.20 -5.75
N ILE A 131 7.16 23.07 -5.47
CA ILE A 131 6.76 23.44 -4.11
C ILE A 131 6.41 22.17 -3.32
N LEU A 132 5.58 21.28 -3.90
CA LEU A 132 5.16 20.04 -3.28
C LEU A 132 6.35 19.13 -2.96
N VAL A 133 7.24 18.90 -3.93
CA VAL A 133 8.41 18.03 -3.77
C VAL A 133 9.36 18.59 -2.70
N TYR A 134 9.69 19.87 -2.76
CA TYR A 134 10.59 20.49 -1.79
C TYR A 134 10.03 20.48 -0.37
N ILE A 135 8.73 20.74 -0.20
CA ILE A 135 8.11 20.80 1.12
C ILE A 135 7.82 19.39 1.66
N LEU A 136 7.37 18.46 0.84
CA LEU A 136 7.21 17.06 1.24
C LEU A 136 8.53 16.45 1.67
N TYR A 137 9.62 16.73 0.93
CA TYR A 137 10.94 16.21 1.26
C TYR A 137 11.50 16.81 2.56
N SER A 138 11.27 18.11 2.79
CA SER A 138 11.90 18.81 3.93
C SER A 138 11.14 18.64 5.25
N GLN A 139 9.81 18.49 5.23
CA GLN A 139 9.00 18.60 6.45
C GLN A 139 8.10 17.39 6.75
N ASN A 140 7.66 16.64 5.75
CA ASN A 140 6.68 15.57 5.94
C ASN A 140 7.24 14.15 5.82
N MET A 141 8.53 13.97 5.50
CA MET A 141 9.15 12.65 5.47
C MET A 141 9.00 11.88 6.81
N PRO A 142 9.15 12.49 7.98
CA PRO A 142 8.92 11.81 9.26
C PRO A 142 7.47 11.36 9.46
N GLY A 143 6.49 12.16 9.02
CA GLY A 143 5.06 11.81 9.11
C GLY A 143 4.66 10.69 8.15
N ILE A 144 5.11 10.79 6.90
CA ILE A 144 4.88 9.76 5.87
C ILE A 144 5.51 8.44 6.27
N SER A 145 6.76 8.45 6.77
CA SER A 145 7.43 7.24 7.24
C SER A 145 6.72 6.62 8.44
N GLY A 146 6.20 7.42 9.37
CA GLY A 146 5.46 6.95 10.54
C GLY A 146 4.16 6.23 10.18
N GLU A 147 3.35 6.79 9.28
CA GLU A 147 2.11 6.15 8.82
C GLU A 147 2.38 4.89 7.97
N PHE A 148 3.44 4.89 7.15
CA PHE A 148 3.90 3.71 6.42
C PHE A 148 4.33 2.58 7.36
N ILE A 149 5.10 2.91 8.40
CA ILE A 149 5.51 1.94 9.43
C ILE A 149 4.28 1.41 10.19
N ALA A 150 3.30 2.25 10.50
CA ALA A 150 2.07 1.83 11.18
C ALA A 150 1.17 0.94 10.30
N ALA A 151 1.15 1.13 8.98
CA ALA A 151 0.38 0.29 8.05
C ALA A 151 1.05 -1.07 7.77
N THR A 152 2.36 -1.18 7.87
CA THR A 152 3.14 -2.39 7.57
C THR A 152 2.71 -3.62 8.39
N PRO A 153 2.51 -3.55 9.74
CA PRO A 153 2.06 -4.69 10.54
C PRO A 153 0.68 -5.21 10.14
N LEU A 154 -0.23 -4.33 9.72
CA LEU A 154 -1.55 -4.73 9.23
C LEU A 154 -1.45 -5.51 7.92
N LEU A 155 -0.60 -5.06 7.00
CA LEU A 155 -0.29 -5.76 5.76
C LEU A 155 0.34 -7.14 6.04
N LEU A 156 1.31 -7.21 6.96
CA LEU A 156 1.95 -8.46 7.36
C LEU A 156 0.96 -9.44 8.02
N GLY A 157 0.02 -8.94 8.84
CA GLY A 157 -1.02 -9.75 9.47
C GLY A 157 -1.96 -10.42 8.46
N VAL A 158 -2.38 -9.68 7.44
CA VAL A 158 -3.26 -10.19 6.38
C VAL A 158 -2.56 -11.24 5.51
N ILE A 159 -1.28 -11.03 5.18
CA ILE A 159 -0.48 -11.99 4.43
C ILE A 159 -0.32 -13.30 5.21
N ARG A 160 -0.14 -13.23 6.52
CA ARG A 160 -0.02 -14.41 7.37
C ARG A 160 -1.29 -15.27 7.34
N LEU A 161 -2.47 -14.63 7.34
CA LEU A 161 -3.76 -15.32 7.23
C LEU A 161 -3.96 -15.93 5.83
N ALA A 162 -3.57 -15.25 4.76
CA ALA A 162 -3.66 -15.76 3.40
C ALA A 162 -2.73 -17.00 3.21
N ASN A 163 -1.49 -16.95 3.70
CA ASN A 163 -0.57 -18.09 3.64
C ASN A 163 -1.01 -19.30 4.49
N TYR A 164 -1.73 -19.08 5.58
CA TYR A 164 -2.26 -20.17 6.38
C TYR A 164 -3.27 -21.01 5.58
N ASN A 165 -4.18 -20.38 4.85
CA ASN A 165 -5.19 -21.06 4.05
C ASN A 165 -4.62 -21.78 2.80
N ILE A 166 -3.51 -21.31 2.22
CA ILE A 166 -2.90 -21.93 1.04
C ILE A 166 -2.24 -23.27 1.43
N ASN A 167 -1.65 -23.36 2.62
CA ASN A 167 -0.97 -24.59 3.07
C ASN A 167 -1.92 -25.70 3.57
N GLU A 168 -3.18 -25.39 3.93
CA GLU A 168 -4.19 -26.39 4.29
C GLU A 168 -4.78 -27.11 3.07
N ASN A 169 -4.70 -26.52 1.88
CA ASN A 169 -5.24 -27.13 0.66
C ASN A 169 -4.22 -28.01 -0.11
N GLU A 170 -2.99 -28.11 0.34
CA GLU A 170 -1.95 -28.99 -0.25
C GLU A 170 -1.73 -30.30 0.53
N ASN A 171 -2.51 -30.58 1.58
CA ASN A 171 -2.56 -31.85 2.31
C ASN A 171 -3.94 -32.49 2.17
#